data_411b797f144a928248d0bf6d4c2a3de4
#
_entry.id   411b797f144a928248d0bf6d4c2a3de4
#
_cell.length_a   1.000
_cell.length_b   1.000
_cell.length_c   1.000
_cell.angle_alpha   90.00
_cell.angle_beta   90.00
_cell.angle_gamma   90.00
#
_symmetry.space_group_name_H-M   'P 1'
#
loop_
_entity.id
_entity.type
_entity.pdbx_description
1 polymer ?
#
loop_
_entity_poly.entity_id
_entity_poly.type
_entity_poly.pdbx_seq_one_letter_code
_entity_poly.pdbx_strand_id
1 'polypeptide(L)'
;MQLNPKARFSAKFILIVAAVLLPAGTAFAQDSAVMQLTLPQAIDLALKQNRSVKLAQLAVVENEQKKRIAQADYFPRLKNESSIVHITELQQVVIPVGSLEVPGIVGPVPSKTAIIGQGDDTAYTSGTGLSQPLTQMFKVHQENRAVTADVHTANETLKAVENDLVLKVSQLYYGILIAQLEEEAAKAEADAAQIKLQESTSSVKEGSALEVVALEPRSDPRRKTSAPEAQPSYPRFNS
;
A
#
# COMPACT_ATOMS: atom_id res chain seq x y z
N MET A 1 -34.69 -60.67 -11.74
CA MET A 1 -33.91 -60.50 -10.52
C MET A 1 -33.13 -59.19 -10.61
N GLN A 2 -33.76 -58.12 -10.12
CA GLN A 2 -33.24 -56.75 -10.30
C GLN A 2 -32.31 -56.42 -9.09
N LEU A 3 -31.04 -56.13 -9.36
CA LEU A 3 -30.05 -55.70 -8.39
C LEU A 3 -30.18 -54.18 -8.11
N ASN A 4 -30.40 -53.89 -6.85
CA ASN A 4 -30.68 -52.56 -6.28
C ASN A 4 -29.48 -51.61 -6.38
N PRO A 5 -29.56 -50.43 -7.03
CA PRO A 5 -28.41 -49.52 -7.20
C PRO A 5 -28.07 -48.68 -5.98
N LYS A 6 -28.67 -48.89 -4.80
CA LYS A 6 -28.48 -48.03 -3.61
C LYS A 6 -27.25 -48.38 -2.73
N ALA A 7 -26.53 -49.46 -3.03
CA ALA A 7 -25.40 -49.93 -2.20
C ALA A 7 -24.01 -49.33 -2.61
N ARG A 8 -23.92 -48.62 -3.74
CA ARG A 8 -22.62 -48.07 -4.22
C ARG A 8 -22.30 -46.65 -3.77
N PHE A 9 -23.27 -45.96 -3.16
CA PHE A 9 -23.06 -44.58 -2.70
C PHE A 9 -22.42 -44.45 -1.31
N SER A 10 -22.55 -45.49 -0.47
CA SER A 10 -22.08 -45.46 0.93
C SER A 10 -20.59 -45.66 1.08
N ALA A 11 -19.95 -46.46 0.21
CA ALA A 11 -18.51 -46.73 0.31
C ALA A 11 -17.61 -45.59 -0.12
N LYS A 12 -18.04 -44.74 -1.07
CA LYS A 12 -17.28 -43.58 -1.50
C LYS A 12 -17.38 -42.40 -0.53
N PHE A 13 -18.45 -42.31 0.24
CA PHE A 13 -18.65 -41.24 1.23
C PHE A 13 -17.82 -41.48 2.49
N ILE A 14 -17.62 -42.74 2.89
CA ILE A 14 -16.78 -43.12 4.03
C ILE A 14 -15.30 -42.88 3.72
N LEU A 15 -14.87 -43.03 2.48
CA LEU A 15 -13.46 -42.82 2.09
C LEU A 15 -13.07 -41.32 2.00
N ILE A 16 -14.04 -40.44 1.73
CA ILE A 16 -13.84 -39.00 1.72
C ILE A 16 -13.80 -38.39 3.13
N VAL A 17 -14.57 -38.96 4.08
CA VAL A 17 -14.57 -38.50 5.48
C VAL A 17 -13.31 -38.96 6.22
N ALA A 18 -12.71 -40.11 5.86
CA ALA A 18 -11.44 -40.58 6.43
C ALA A 18 -10.20 -39.79 5.96
N ALA A 19 -10.28 -39.07 4.81
CA ALA A 19 -9.18 -38.26 4.30
C ALA A 19 -9.08 -36.87 4.95
N VAL A 20 -10.10 -36.40 5.70
CA VAL A 20 -10.13 -35.09 6.38
C VAL A 20 -9.57 -35.16 7.82
N LEU A 21 -9.28 -36.33 8.34
CA LEU A 21 -8.78 -36.56 9.72
C LEU A 21 -7.28 -36.91 9.78
N LEU A 22 -6.45 -36.36 8.90
CA LEU A 22 -4.99 -36.44 9.01
C LEU A 22 -4.42 -35.16 9.63
N PRO A 23 -3.39 -35.31 10.48
CA PRO A 23 -3.24 -34.44 11.64
C PRO A 23 -2.69 -33.06 11.30
N ALA A 24 -3.40 -32.10 11.79
CA ALA A 24 -2.81 -30.82 12.15
C ALA A 24 -1.67 -31.07 13.15
N GLY A 25 -0.46 -30.69 12.82
CA GLY A 25 0.52 -30.54 13.87
C GLY A 25 1.90 -31.07 13.59
N THR A 26 2.55 -30.55 12.58
CA THR A 26 3.94 -30.19 12.78
C THR A 26 4.01 -28.69 12.79
N ALA A 27 3.70 -28.10 13.94
CA ALA A 27 4.22 -26.79 14.27
C ALA A 27 5.74 -26.95 14.25
N PHE A 28 6.37 -26.64 13.12
CA PHE A 28 7.77 -26.32 13.10
C PHE A 28 7.91 -25.12 14.03
N ALA A 29 8.32 -25.38 15.28
CA ALA A 29 8.95 -24.35 16.06
C ALA A 29 10.10 -23.85 15.17
N GLN A 30 9.90 -22.71 14.51
CA GLN A 30 10.98 -21.99 13.89
C GLN A 30 11.92 -21.67 15.05
N ASP A 31 12.99 -22.43 15.09
CA ASP A 31 14.15 -22.12 15.93
C ASP A 31 14.54 -20.71 15.51
N SER A 32 14.15 -19.74 16.33
CA SER A 32 14.43 -18.32 16.08
C SER A 32 15.93 -18.19 16.35
N ALA A 33 16.72 -18.56 15.33
CA ALA A 33 18.14 -18.29 15.34
C ALA A 33 18.31 -16.80 15.64
N VAL A 34 18.81 -16.50 16.83
CA VAL A 34 19.08 -15.11 17.26
C VAL A 34 20.09 -14.54 16.27
N MET A 35 19.60 -13.73 15.36
CA MET A 35 20.41 -13.14 14.31
C MET A 35 21.15 -11.94 14.92
N GLN A 36 22.44 -12.10 15.18
CA GLN A 36 23.28 -11.00 15.61
C GLN A 36 23.52 -10.05 14.44
N LEU A 37 22.83 -8.93 14.45
CA LEU A 37 22.97 -7.87 13.44
C LEU A 37 23.89 -6.78 13.96
N THR A 38 24.84 -6.37 13.13
CA THR A 38 25.57 -5.12 13.36
C THR A 38 24.70 -3.93 12.93
N LEU A 39 24.96 -2.73 13.48
CA LEU A 39 24.22 -1.52 13.12
C LEU A 39 24.17 -1.28 11.59
N PRO A 40 25.28 -1.37 10.82
CA PRO A 40 25.24 -1.20 9.37
C PRO A 40 24.35 -2.23 8.67
N GLN A 41 24.36 -3.48 9.12
CA GLN A 41 23.50 -4.55 8.57
C GLN A 41 22.03 -4.30 8.86
N ALA A 42 21.71 -3.82 10.06
CA ALA A 42 20.34 -3.45 10.44
C ALA A 42 19.81 -2.30 9.58
N ILE A 43 20.63 -1.27 9.33
CA ILE A 43 20.29 -0.13 8.47
C ILE A 43 20.08 -0.61 7.03
N ASP A 44 20.97 -1.40 6.45
CA ASP A 44 20.85 -1.89 5.07
C ASP A 44 19.60 -2.74 4.87
N LEU A 45 19.31 -3.62 5.84
CA LEU A 45 18.10 -4.44 5.83
C LEU A 45 16.84 -3.58 5.92
N ALA A 46 16.84 -2.57 6.81
CA ALA A 46 15.73 -1.64 6.97
C ALA A 46 15.46 -0.84 5.70
N LEU A 47 16.50 -0.27 5.06
CA LEU A 47 16.38 0.48 3.81
C LEU A 47 15.80 -0.38 2.67
N LYS A 48 16.20 -1.65 2.58
CA LYS A 48 15.71 -2.58 1.56
C LYS A 48 14.28 -3.03 1.76
N GLN A 49 13.84 -3.19 3.01
CA GLN A 49 12.54 -3.79 3.32
C GLN A 49 11.47 -2.78 3.77
N ASN A 50 11.85 -1.55 4.05
CA ASN A 50 10.91 -0.56 4.56
C ASN A 50 9.92 -0.10 3.50
N ARG A 51 8.63 -0.15 3.85
CA ARG A 51 7.54 0.24 2.95
C ARG A 51 7.52 1.75 2.66
N SER A 52 7.90 2.58 3.64
CA SER A 52 7.91 4.04 3.44
C SER A 52 8.98 4.45 2.43
N VAL A 53 10.17 3.85 2.48
CA VAL A 53 11.22 4.05 1.47
C VAL A 53 10.73 3.61 0.10
N LYS A 54 10.10 2.43 0.01
CA LYS A 54 9.55 1.94 -1.26
C LYS A 54 8.46 2.84 -1.82
N LEU A 55 7.59 3.40 -0.98
CA LEU A 55 6.57 4.38 -1.40
C LEU A 55 7.22 5.66 -1.91
N ALA A 56 8.26 6.17 -1.24
CA ALA A 56 8.99 7.35 -1.69
C ALA A 56 9.71 7.10 -3.03
N GLN A 57 10.29 5.91 -3.24
CA GLN A 57 10.88 5.51 -4.52
C GLN A 57 9.83 5.48 -5.65
N LEU A 58 8.64 4.92 -5.38
CA LEU A 58 7.53 4.90 -6.34
C LEU A 58 7.03 6.32 -6.66
N ALA A 59 7.03 7.24 -5.68
CA ALA A 59 6.68 8.64 -5.91
C ALA A 59 7.70 9.34 -6.83
N VAL A 60 8.98 9.03 -6.75
CA VAL A 60 10.00 9.50 -7.71
C VAL A 60 9.68 9.00 -9.10
N VAL A 61 9.43 7.69 -9.27
CA VAL A 61 9.08 7.09 -10.56
C VAL A 61 7.80 7.72 -11.14
N GLU A 62 6.79 7.96 -10.30
CA GLU A 62 5.56 8.63 -10.71
C GLU A 62 5.83 10.02 -11.28
N ASN A 63 6.63 10.84 -10.59
CA ASN A 63 6.97 12.18 -11.06
C ASN A 63 7.85 12.17 -12.33
N GLU A 64 8.73 11.17 -12.49
CA GLU A 64 9.45 10.95 -13.75
C GLU A 64 8.50 10.63 -14.91
N GLN A 65 7.46 9.81 -14.69
CA GLN A 65 6.46 9.55 -15.73
C GLN A 65 5.62 10.80 -16.04
N LYS A 66 5.23 11.60 -15.02
CA LYS A 66 4.58 12.90 -15.24
C LYS A 66 5.44 13.83 -16.10
N LYS A 67 6.75 13.88 -15.85
CA LYS A 67 7.70 14.62 -16.68
C LYS A 67 7.70 14.12 -18.13
N ARG A 68 7.69 12.82 -18.37
CA ARG A 68 7.63 12.24 -19.72
C ARG A 68 6.31 12.62 -20.42
N ILE A 69 5.19 12.61 -19.69
CA ILE A 69 3.90 13.03 -20.21
C ILE A 69 3.94 14.52 -20.62
N ALA A 70 4.45 15.39 -19.74
CA ALA A 70 4.60 16.80 -20.07
C ALA A 70 5.54 17.07 -21.26
N GLN A 71 6.58 16.24 -21.42
CA GLN A 71 7.46 16.29 -22.59
C GLN A 71 6.76 15.85 -23.87
N ALA A 72 5.80 14.94 -23.78
CA ALA A 72 5.02 14.50 -24.95
C ALA A 72 4.15 15.64 -25.52
N ASP A 73 3.81 16.66 -24.73
CA ASP A 73 3.05 17.82 -25.21
C ASP A 73 3.82 18.74 -26.16
N TYR A 74 5.13 18.55 -26.32
CA TYR A 74 5.90 19.17 -27.37
C TYR A 74 5.63 18.58 -28.77
N PHE A 75 5.07 17.37 -28.84
CA PHE A 75 4.82 16.67 -30.09
C PHE A 75 3.37 16.83 -30.55
N PRO A 76 3.12 16.70 -31.87
CA PRO A 76 1.76 16.66 -32.38
C PRO A 76 0.97 15.48 -31.83
N ARG A 77 -0.30 15.70 -31.53
CA ARG A 77 -1.23 14.67 -31.10
C ARG A 77 -1.96 14.10 -32.31
N LEU A 78 -1.78 12.81 -32.55
CA LEU A 78 -2.54 12.02 -33.50
C LEU A 78 -3.76 11.42 -32.80
N LYS A 79 -4.97 11.70 -33.31
CA LYS A 79 -6.23 11.20 -32.79
C LYS A 79 -7.00 10.50 -33.91
N ASN A 80 -7.44 9.30 -33.70
CA ASN A 80 -8.38 8.62 -34.56
C ASN A 80 -9.70 8.44 -33.78
N GLU A 81 -10.78 8.88 -34.39
CA GLU A 81 -12.14 8.71 -33.87
C GLU A 81 -12.94 7.91 -34.88
N SER A 82 -13.48 6.79 -34.46
CA SER A 82 -14.37 5.94 -35.25
C SER A 82 -15.64 5.69 -34.48
N SER A 83 -16.77 5.88 -35.12
CA SER A 83 -18.08 5.64 -34.54
C SER A 83 -18.99 4.91 -35.51
N ILE A 84 -19.83 4.04 -34.98
CA ILE A 84 -20.92 3.36 -35.67
C ILE A 84 -22.21 3.80 -34.98
N VAL A 85 -23.11 4.40 -35.76
CA VAL A 85 -24.43 4.81 -35.27
C VAL A 85 -25.48 3.97 -36.02
N HIS A 86 -26.27 3.23 -35.27
CA HIS A 86 -27.44 2.52 -35.81
C HIS A 86 -28.70 3.26 -35.37
N ILE A 87 -29.53 3.63 -36.35
CA ILE A 87 -30.78 4.36 -36.15
C ILE A 87 -31.92 3.37 -36.33
N THR A 88 -32.65 3.08 -35.26
CA THR A 88 -33.74 2.09 -35.23
C THR A 88 -34.99 2.52 -36.00
N GLU A 89 -35.20 3.85 -36.13
CA GLU A 89 -36.32 4.42 -36.89
C GLU A 89 -35.85 5.53 -37.81
N LEU A 90 -35.82 5.26 -39.11
CA LEU A 90 -35.57 6.27 -40.13
C LEU A 90 -36.83 7.06 -40.42
N GLN A 91 -36.74 8.38 -40.38
CA GLN A 91 -37.83 9.21 -40.87
C GLN A 91 -37.93 9.11 -42.38
N GLN A 92 -39.12 8.78 -42.84
CA GLN A 92 -39.45 8.69 -44.27
C GLN A 92 -40.40 9.80 -44.63
N VAL A 93 -40.10 10.48 -45.70
CA VAL A 93 -41.04 11.44 -46.30
C VAL A 93 -41.93 10.67 -47.27
N VAL A 94 -43.19 10.57 -46.91
CA VAL A 94 -44.20 9.92 -47.76
C VAL A 94 -44.93 10.97 -48.55
N ILE A 95 -44.84 10.91 -49.87
CA ILE A 95 -45.55 11.82 -50.80
C ILE A 95 -46.74 11.01 -51.35
N PRO A 96 -47.99 11.32 -50.93
CA PRO A 96 -49.17 10.62 -51.41
C PRO A 96 -49.43 10.83 -52.89
N VAL A 97 -50.15 9.90 -53.49
CA VAL A 97 -50.63 10.04 -54.92
C VAL A 97 -51.41 11.33 -55.08
N GLY A 98 -51.07 12.11 -56.13
CA GLY A 98 -51.80 13.33 -56.50
C GLY A 98 -51.58 14.52 -55.54
N SER A 99 -50.59 14.44 -54.63
CA SER A 99 -50.32 15.53 -53.67
C SER A 99 -49.61 16.75 -54.31
N LEU A 100 -49.08 16.61 -55.50
CA LEU A 100 -48.42 17.69 -56.25
C LEU A 100 -49.28 18.09 -57.46
N GLU A 101 -49.77 19.34 -57.46
CA GLU A 101 -50.40 19.92 -58.62
C GLU A 101 -49.33 20.47 -59.59
N VAL A 102 -49.23 19.85 -60.78
CA VAL A 102 -48.27 20.29 -61.79
C VAL A 102 -49.05 20.86 -63.00
N PRO A 103 -48.96 22.16 -63.29
CA PRO A 103 -49.68 22.77 -64.44
C PRO A 103 -49.31 22.06 -65.76
N GLY A 104 -50.36 21.63 -66.51
CA GLY A 104 -50.17 21.01 -67.81
C GLY A 104 -50.06 19.49 -67.84
N ILE A 105 -50.04 18.85 -66.68
CA ILE A 105 -50.06 17.39 -66.62
C ILE A 105 -51.46 16.91 -66.24
N VAL A 106 -52.02 16.04 -67.11
CA VAL A 106 -53.37 15.40 -66.91
C VAL A 106 -53.14 14.09 -66.17
N GLY A 107 -53.47 14.09 -64.83
CA GLY A 107 -53.39 12.90 -64.00
C GLY A 107 -52.76 13.19 -62.65
N PRO A 108 -52.85 12.27 -61.68
CA PRO A 108 -52.27 12.48 -60.33
C PRO A 108 -50.75 12.47 -60.37
N VAL A 109 -50.09 13.48 -59.75
CA VAL A 109 -48.64 13.56 -59.59
C VAL A 109 -48.32 13.52 -58.10
N PRO A 110 -47.49 12.60 -57.65
CA PRO A 110 -47.01 11.41 -58.38
C PRO A 110 -48.12 10.39 -58.63
N SER A 111 -47.98 9.56 -59.64
CA SER A 111 -48.93 8.51 -59.96
C SER A 111 -49.00 7.32 -59.05
N LYS A 112 -48.00 7.21 -58.20
CA LYS A 112 -47.88 6.23 -57.07
C LYS A 112 -47.29 6.94 -55.85
N THR A 113 -47.63 6.47 -54.64
CA THR A 113 -47.01 6.98 -53.41
C THR A 113 -45.50 6.86 -53.52
N ALA A 114 -44.81 7.98 -53.42
CA ALA A 114 -43.34 8.05 -53.38
C ALA A 114 -42.87 8.08 -51.91
N ILE A 115 -41.99 7.19 -51.57
CA ILE A 115 -41.36 7.14 -50.24
C ILE A 115 -39.90 7.55 -50.42
N ILE A 116 -39.51 8.63 -49.78
CA ILE A 116 -38.13 9.12 -49.79
C ILE A 116 -37.53 8.79 -48.44
N GLY A 117 -36.63 7.82 -48.38
CA GLY A 117 -35.87 7.49 -47.19
C GLY A 117 -34.73 8.46 -46.99
N GLN A 118 -34.40 8.78 -45.74
CA GLN A 118 -33.31 9.69 -45.38
C GLN A 118 -31.96 8.95 -45.18
N GLY A 119 -31.64 7.98 -46.04
CA GLY A 119 -30.36 7.26 -45.99
C GLY A 119 -30.44 5.87 -45.39
N ASP A 120 -29.31 5.34 -44.98
CA ASP A 120 -29.22 3.99 -44.38
C ASP A 120 -29.41 4.05 -42.86
N ASP A 121 -29.85 2.95 -42.28
CA ASP A 121 -30.06 2.78 -40.85
C ASP A 121 -28.75 2.72 -40.05
N THR A 122 -27.63 2.51 -40.73
CA THR A 122 -26.32 2.38 -40.10
C THR A 122 -25.34 3.33 -40.77
N ALA A 123 -24.79 4.27 -39.95
CA ALA A 123 -23.76 5.18 -40.37
C ALA A 123 -22.42 4.86 -39.70
N TYR A 124 -21.40 4.65 -40.51
CA TYR A 124 -20.03 4.49 -40.06
C TYR A 124 -19.26 5.79 -40.34
N THR A 125 -18.65 6.36 -39.29
CA THR A 125 -17.80 7.52 -39.41
C THR A 125 -16.43 7.20 -38.87
N SER A 126 -15.37 7.46 -39.64
CA SER A 126 -13.99 7.33 -39.21
C SER A 126 -13.21 8.58 -39.61
N GLY A 127 -12.52 9.15 -38.66
CA GLY A 127 -11.70 10.34 -38.91
C GLY A 127 -10.37 10.27 -38.16
N THR A 128 -9.27 10.65 -38.83
CA THR A 128 -7.96 10.77 -38.22
C THR A 128 -7.53 12.23 -38.29
N GLY A 129 -7.24 12.81 -37.12
CA GLY A 129 -6.81 14.20 -36.99
C GLY A 129 -5.40 14.31 -36.40
N LEU A 130 -4.61 15.25 -36.87
CA LEU A 130 -3.34 15.68 -36.32
C LEU A 130 -3.49 17.10 -35.77
N SER A 131 -3.18 17.31 -34.49
CA SER A 131 -3.28 18.62 -33.85
C SER A 131 -1.98 18.99 -33.14
N GLN A 132 -1.51 20.26 -33.37
CA GLN A 132 -0.35 20.81 -32.69
C GLN A 132 -0.67 22.22 -32.20
N PRO A 133 -0.74 22.47 -30.89
CA PRO A 133 -1.02 23.81 -30.35
C PRO A 133 0.25 24.68 -30.36
N LEU A 134 0.46 25.47 -31.41
CA LEU A 134 1.66 26.30 -31.59
C LEU A 134 1.72 27.46 -30.58
N THR A 135 0.61 28.11 -30.30
CA THR A 135 0.53 29.28 -29.41
C THR A 135 0.76 28.92 -27.93
N GLN A 136 0.58 27.68 -27.57
CA GLN A 136 0.72 27.21 -26.18
C GLN A 136 2.13 26.67 -25.84
N MET A 137 3.07 26.70 -26.78
CA MET A 137 4.43 26.15 -26.57
C MET A 137 5.16 26.80 -25.39
N PHE A 138 4.92 28.10 -25.14
CA PHE A 138 5.48 28.75 -23.96
C PHE A 138 4.93 28.15 -22.64
N LYS A 139 3.63 27.88 -22.59
CA LYS A 139 2.99 27.22 -21.44
C LYS A 139 3.56 25.82 -21.24
N VAL A 140 3.67 25.02 -22.31
CA VAL A 140 4.27 23.68 -22.28
C VAL A 140 5.70 23.73 -21.74
N HIS A 141 6.49 24.76 -22.12
CA HIS A 141 7.83 24.93 -21.58
C HIS A 141 7.84 25.18 -20.06
N GLN A 142 6.97 26.05 -19.56
CA GLN A 142 6.87 26.34 -18.12
C GLN A 142 6.37 25.12 -17.34
N GLU A 143 5.42 24.39 -17.88
CA GLU A 143 4.90 23.14 -17.30
C GLU A 143 6.02 22.08 -17.17
N ASN A 144 6.83 21.90 -18.23
CA ASN A 144 7.98 21.00 -18.18
C ASN A 144 9.03 21.39 -17.12
N ARG A 145 9.23 22.70 -16.91
CA ARG A 145 10.10 23.18 -15.83
C ARG A 145 9.51 22.88 -14.45
N ALA A 146 8.21 23.08 -14.26
CA ALA A 146 7.52 22.79 -13.01
C ALA A 146 7.61 21.30 -12.67
N VAL A 147 7.25 20.42 -13.61
CA VAL A 147 7.31 18.97 -13.39
C VAL A 147 8.76 18.47 -13.19
N THR A 148 9.76 19.15 -13.78
CA THR A 148 11.16 18.84 -13.50
C THR A 148 11.54 19.19 -12.06
N ALA A 149 11.04 20.31 -11.53
CA ALA A 149 11.21 20.66 -10.12
C ALA A 149 10.50 19.66 -9.19
N ASP A 150 9.32 19.16 -9.59
CA ASP A 150 8.60 18.11 -8.83
C ASP A 150 9.41 16.81 -8.73
N VAL A 151 10.09 16.40 -9.81
CA VAL A 151 11.00 15.24 -9.78
C VAL A 151 12.14 15.49 -8.78
N HIS A 152 12.71 16.69 -8.78
CA HIS A 152 13.77 17.05 -7.83
C HIS A 152 13.25 16.98 -6.38
N THR A 153 12.09 17.57 -6.13
CA THR A 153 11.43 17.54 -4.81
C THR A 153 11.16 16.10 -4.34
N ALA A 154 10.68 15.23 -5.23
CA ALA A 154 10.45 13.83 -4.91
C ALA A 154 11.75 13.09 -4.52
N ASN A 155 12.87 13.38 -5.20
CA ASN A 155 14.19 12.83 -4.86
C ASN A 155 14.67 13.30 -3.49
N GLU A 156 14.52 14.59 -3.18
CA GLU A 156 14.91 15.11 -1.86
C GLU A 156 14.01 14.55 -0.74
N THR A 157 12.73 14.34 -1.03
CA THR A 157 11.81 13.67 -0.10
C THR A 157 12.23 12.22 0.15
N LEU A 158 12.64 11.49 -0.88
CA LEU A 158 13.18 10.14 -0.71
C LEU A 158 14.39 10.12 0.23
N LYS A 159 15.37 11.01 0.00
CA LYS A 159 16.55 11.14 0.88
C LYS A 159 16.17 11.47 2.33
N ALA A 160 15.17 12.33 2.52
CA ALA A 160 14.68 12.67 3.85
C ALA A 160 14.08 11.45 4.56
N VAL A 161 13.27 10.65 3.84
CA VAL A 161 12.69 9.40 4.37
C VAL A 161 13.77 8.37 4.71
N GLU A 162 14.78 8.22 3.87
CA GLU A 162 15.93 7.33 4.11
C GLU A 162 16.71 7.77 5.37
N ASN A 163 17.02 9.05 5.52
CA ASN A 163 17.73 9.59 6.68
C ASN A 163 16.92 9.43 7.97
N ASP A 164 15.62 9.68 7.93
CA ASP A 164 14.73 9.48 9.08
C ASP A 164 14.70 8.01 9.51
N LEU A 165 14.65 7.09 8.53
CA LEU A 165 14.72 5.66 8.81
C LEU A 165 16.04 5.25 9.45
N VAL A 166 17.18 5.75 8.93
CA VAL A 166 18.51 5.49 9.49
C VAL A 166 18.60 5.97 10.95
N LEU A 167 18.07 7.16 11.22
CA LEU A 167 18.01 7.69 12.59
C LEU A 167 17.18 6.80 13.51
N LYS A 168 15.98 6.41 13.09
CA LYS A 168 15.10 5.54 13.87
C LYS A 168 15.72 4.17 14.14
N VAL A 169 16.33 3.55 13.13
CA VAL A 169 17.00 2.25 13.29
C VAL A 169 18.18 2.37 14.26
N SER A 170 18.96 3.45 14.16
CA SER A 170 20.07 3.70 15.08
C SER A 170 19.61 3.89 16.53
N GLN A 171 18.54 4.65 16.74
CA GLN A 171 17.96 4.85 18.07
C GLN A 171 17.45 3.52 18.66
N LEU A 172 16.75 2.71 17.87
CA LEU A 172 16.27 1.40 18.31
C LEU A 172 17.42 0.44 18.62
N TYR A 173 18.46 0.42 17.79
CA TYR A 173 19.63 -0.42 17.99
C TYR A 173 20.34 -0.12 19.31
N TYR A 174 20.64 1.16 19.56
CA TYR A 174 21.25 1.57 20.83
C TYR A 174 20.30 1.40 22.02
N GLY A 175 18.99 1.59 21.82
CA GLY A 175 17.99 1.31 22.85
C GLY A 175 17.98 -0.15 23.29
N ILE A 176 18.13 -1.09 22.35
CA ILE A 176 18.25 -2.53 22.65
C ILE A 176 19.53 -2.81 23.44
N LEU A 177 20.67 -2.22 23.04
CA LEU A 177 21.93 -2.42 23.76
C LEU A 177 21.86 -1.87 25.19
N ILE A 178 21.24 -0.71 25.39
CA ILE A 178 21.03 -0.14 26.73
C ILE A 178 20.16 -1.10 27.56
N ALA A 179 19.06 -1.58 27.03
CA ALA A 179 18.16 -2.50 27.73
C ALA A 179 18.87 -3.83 28.10
N GLN A 180 19.75 -4.34 27.24
CA GLN A 180 20.56 -5.52 27.54
C GLN A 180 21.54 -5.27 28.70
N LEU A 181 22.21 -4.12 28.71
CA LEU A 181 23.11 -3.75 29.81
C LEU A 181 22.35 -3.52 31.12
N GLU A 182 21.17 -2.94 31.07
CA GLU A 182 20.29 -2.79 32.24
C GLU A 182 19.83 -4.14 32.80
N GLU A 183 19.50 -5.08 31.91
CA GLU A 183 19.16 -6.45 32.32
C GLU A 183 20.35 -7.15 33.00
N GLU A 184 21.55 -7.04 32.44
CA GLU A 184 22.76 -7.61 33.01
C GLU A 184 23.08 -6.98 34.40
N ALA A 185 22.98 -5.64 34.48
CA ALA A 185 23.16 -4.94 35.74
C ALA A 185 22.15 -5.35 36.81
N ALA A 186 20.88 -5.50 36.43
CA ALA A 186 19.83 -5.95 37.34
C ALA A 186 20.06 -7.40 37.82
N LYS A 187 20.55 -8.27 36.94
CA LYS A 187 20.93 -9.65 37.35
C LYS A 187 22.08 -9.63 38.35
N ALA A 188 23.14 -8.88 38.07
CA ALA A 188 24.28 -8.74 38.99
C ALA A 188 23.86 -8.16 40.35
N GLU A 189 22.97 -7.17 40.38
CA GLU A 189 22.42 -6.61 41.61
C GLU A 189 21.59 -7.66 42.40
N ALA A 190 20.77 -8.47 41.69
CA ALA A 190 20.03 -9.54 42.32
C ALA A 190 20.93 -10.64 42.93
N ASP A 191 21.97 -11.03 42.21
CA ASP A 191 22.95 -12.01 42.68
C ASP A 191 23.70 -11.49 43.90
N ALA A 192 24.14 -10.22 43.88
CA ALA A 192 24.79 -9.59 45.03
C ALA A 192 23.88 -9.48 46.26
N ALA A 193 22.59 -9.18 46.04
CA ALA A 193 21.61 -9.14 47.12
C ALA A 193 21.39 -10.55 47.72
N GLN A 194 21.38 -11.60 46.89
CA GLN A 194 21.23 -12.98 47.33
C GLN A 194 22.43 -13.41 48.17
N ILE A 195 23.66 -13.11 47.74
CA ILE A 195 24.87 -13.39 48.48
C ILE A 195 24.84 -12.69 49.88
N LYS A 196 24.49 -11.41 49.87
CA LYS A 196 24.37 -10.60 51.11
C LYS A 196 23.32 -11.18 52.07
N LEU A 197 22.20 -11.66 51.58
CA LEU A 197 21.18 -12.34 52.35
C LEU A 197 21.71 -13.61 52.96
N GLN A 198 22.45 -14.43 52.18
CA GLN A 198 23.06 -15.66 52.64
C GLN A 198 24.07 -15.40 53.74
N GLU A 199 24.97 -14.44 53.57
CA GLU A 199 25.96 -14.02 54.58
C GLU A 199 25.30 -13.54 55.86
N SER A 200 24.28 -12.68 55.76
CA SER A 200 23.52 -12.17 56.92
C SER A 200 22.84 -13.31 57.68
N THR A 201 22.24 -14.26 56.94
CA THR A 201 21.56 -15.42 57.54
C THR A 201 22.56 -16.33 58.25
N SER A 202 23.74 -16.52 57.67
CA SER A 202 24.82 -17.31 58.32
C SER A 202 25.32 -16.66 59.59
N SER A 203 25.54 -15.33 59.56
CA SER A 203 26.01 -14.53 60.72
C SER A 203 25.00 -14.55 61.88
N VAL A 204 23.70 -14.58 61.60
CA VAL A 204 22.64 -14.72 62.59
C VAL A 204 22.67 -16.11 63.20
N LYS A 205 22.85 -17.19 62.39
CA LYS A 205 22.95 -18.56 62.88
C LYS A 205 24.16 -18.82 63.78
N GLU A 206 25.24 -18.15 63.48
CA GLU A 206 26.49 -18.20 64.30
C GLU A 206 26.43 -17.29 65.54
N GLY A 207 25.34 -16.59 65.78
CA GLY A 207 25.14 -15.71 66.94
C GLY A 207 25.96 -14.43 66.91
N SER A 208 26.58 -14.12 65.80
CA SER A 208 27.43 -12.91 65.61
C SER A 208 26.67 -11.66 65.17
N ALA A 209 25.37 -11.80 64.75
CA ALA A 209 24.53 -10.71 64.36
C ALA A 209 23.09 -10.86 64.87
N LEU A 210 22.38 -9.74 65.08
CA LEU A 210 20.96 -9.72 65.44
C LEU A 210 20.10 -10.08 64.23
N GLU A 211 18.99 -10.82 64.49
CA GLU A 211 18.04 -11.24 63.45
C GLU A 211 17.48 -10.09 62.58
N VAL A 212 17.43 -8.87 63.15
CA VAL A 212 17.04 -7.64 62.43
C VAL A 212 17.91 -7.34 61.21
N VAL A 213 19.21 -7.66 61.25
CA VAL A 213 20.18 -7.43 60.15
C VAL A 213 19.90 -8.33 58.94
N ALA A 214 19.39 -9.51 59.18
CA ALA A 214 19.02 -10.47 58.13
C ALA A 214 17.74 -10.06 57.37
N LEU A 215 16.89 -9.19 57.97
CA LEU A 215 15.65 -8.69 57.37
C LEU A 215 15.81 -7.44 56.50
N GLU A 216 16.93 -6.70 56.68
CA GLU A 216 17.23 -5.47 55.95
C GLU A 216 17.26 -5.65 54.40
N PRO A 217 17.82 -6.73 53.85
CA PRO A 217 17.76 -6.97 52.41
C PRO A 217 16.37 -7.20 51.84
N ARG A 218 15.39 -7.54 52.71
CA ARG A 218 14.00 -7.84 52.29
C ARG A 218 13.10 -6.64 52.19
N SER A 219 13.51 -5.47 52.71
CA SER A 219 12.73 -4.27 52.74
C SER A 219 13.17 -3.33 51.63
N ASP A 220 12.57 -3.31 50.58
CA ASP A 220 11.94 -2.22 49.86
C ASP A 220 12.09 -2.26 48.33
N PRO A 221 11.28 -3.04 47.62
CA PRO A 221 11.12 -2.84 46.17
C PRO A 221 10.43 -1.51 45.82
N ARG A 222 9.90 -0.74 46.80
CA ARG A 222 9.14 0.50 46.57
C ARG A 222 9.98 1.77 46.64
N ARG A 223 11.22 1.69 47.08
CA ARG A 223 12.06 2.91 47.25
C ARG A 223 12.73 3.41 45.98
N LYS A 224 12.71 2.61 44.88
CA LYS A 224 13.32 3.00 43.60
C LYS A 224 12.35 3.69 42.61
N THR A 225 11.08 3.96 42.98
CA THR A 225 10.10 4.59 42.10
C THR A 225 9.93 6.10 42.27
N SER A 226 10.80 6.75 43.01
CA SER A 226 10.86 8.23 43.13
C SER A 226 12.16 8.80 42.54
N ALA A 227 12.50 8.42 41.31
CA ALA A 227 13.33 9.26 40.47
C ALA A 227 12.48 10.43 39.98
N PRO A 228 12.93 11.68 40.10
CA PRO A 228 12.14 12.80 39.63
C PRO A 228 11.97 12.69 38.12
N GLU A 229 10.69 12.65 37.71
CA GLU A 229 10.25 12.73 36.33
C GLU A 229 10.77 14.03 35.73
N ALA A 230 11.90 13.97 35.03
CA ALA A 230 12.41 15.08 34.24
C ALA A 230 11.45 15.23 33.03
N GLN A 231 10.47 16.10 33.18
CA GLN A 231 9.65 16.53 32.08
C GLN A 231 10.56 17.17 31.00
N PRO A 232 10.53 16.68 29.75
CA PRO A 232 11.17 17.39 28.65
C PRO A 232 10.38 18.68 28.39
N SER A 233 11.00 19.83 28.74
CA SER A 233 10.47 21.15 28.38
C SER A 233 10.64 21.33 26.87
N TYR A 234 9.56 21.16 26.12
CA TYR A 234 9.52 21.55 24.71
C TYR A 234 9.51 23.09 24.63
N PRO A 235 10.40 23.73 23.85
CA PRO A 235 10.29 25.16 23.58
C PRO A 235 9.02 25.42 22.76
N ARG A 236 8.14 26.26 23.32
CA ARG A 236 7.02 26.83 22.57
C ARG A 236 7.58 27.80 21.55
N PHE A 237 7.49 27.47 20.28
CA PHE A 237 7.59 28.45 19.20
C PHE A 237 6.28 29.21 19.14
N ASN A 238 6.31 30.50 19.53
CA ASN A 238 5.26 31.45 19.24
C ASN A 238 5.37 31.86 17.77
N SER A 239 4.25 31.74 17.09
CA SER A 239 3.74 32.31 15.80
C SER A 239 4.72 32.94 14.87
#